data_b79eb033d986d0302fe3ce7e9e708a08
#
_entry.id   b79eb033d986d0302fe3ce7e9e708a08
#
_cell.length_a   1.000
_cell.length_b   1.000
_cell.length_c   1.000
_cell.angle_alpha   90.00
_cell.angle_beta   90.00
_cell.angle_gamma   90.00
#
_symmetry.space_group_name_H-M   'P 1'
#
loop_
_entity.id
_entity.type
_entity.pdbx_description
1 polymer ?
#
loop_
_entity_poly.entity_id
_entity_poly.type
_entity_poly.pdbx_seq_one_letter_code
_entity_poly.pdbx_strand_id
1 'polypeptide(L)'
;LKPLHTDQTFDFVFLDCPPSLGILMINALAAADELLTPIQCEYFALEGLVKIVRLIEQVLDSGANERLELGGIVMTMFDSRTNLSQQVVADVRKHFGERVYETVIPRSVRLSEAPSFGKSILEYASSGPAAQAYRALAREFMKRHGSPATVRELSHTPASENRET
;
A
#
# COMPACT_ATOMS: atom_id res chain seq x y z
N LEU A 1 -5.68 11.74 16.58
CA LEU A 1 -4.29 11.47 16.19
C LEU A 1 -3.26 12.39 16.89
N LYS A 2 -3.65 13.58 17.40
CA LYS A 2 -2.70 14.51 18.06
C LYS A 2 -1.75 13.86 19.09
N PRO A 3 -2.19 12.95 20.00
CA PRO A 3 -1.26 12.29 20.92
C PRO A 3 -0.19 11.45 20.21
N LEU A 4 -0.52 10.77 19.13
CA LEU A 4 0.44 9.95 18.38
C LEU A 4 1.50 10.76 17.65
N HIS A 5 1.17 12.01 17.24
CA HIS A 5 2.14 12.92 16.64
C HIS A 5 3.10 13.52 17.65
N THR A 6 2.68 13.70 18.90
CA THR A 6 3.52 14.31 19.95
C THR A 6 4.47 13.32 20.61
N ASP A 7 4.11 12.05 20.71
CA ASP A 7 4.90 11.04 21.43
C ASP A 7 6.11 10.50 20.65
N GLN A 8 6.18 10.74 19.33
CA GLN A 8 7.23 10.20 18.43
C GLN A 8 7.52 8.70 18.65
N THR A 9 6.51 7.96 19.13
CA THR A 9 6.64 6.53 19.42
C THR A 9 6.60 5.69 18.16
N PHE A 10 5.98 6.21 17.09
CA PHE A 10 5.79 5.54 15.82
C PHE A 10 6.27 6.42 14.67
N ASP A 11 6.99 5.83 13.72
CA ASP A 11 7.39 6.50 12.49
C ASP A 11 6.21 6.67 11.51
N PHE A 12 5.26 5.72 11.53
CA PHE A 12 4.09 5.69 10.66
C PHE A 12 2.83 5.27 11.40
N VAL A 13 1.71 5.87 11.02
CA VAL A 13 0.36 5.48 11.47
C VAL A 13 -0.48 5.16 10.24
N PHE A 14 -0.93 3.91 10.11
CA PHE A 14 -1.81 3.48 9.03
C PHE A 14 -3.26 3.47 9.49
N LEU A 15 -4.14 4.13 8.73
CA LEU A 15 -5.58 4.12 8.92
C LEU A 15 -6.20 3.18 7.89
N ASP A 16 -6.55 1.95 8.29
CA ASP A 16 -7.26 1.01 7.43
C ASP A 16 -8.74 1.41 7.36
N CYS A 17 -9.20 1.75 6.15
CA CYS A 17 -10.51 2.32 5.91
C CYS A 17 -11.43 1.33 5.17
N PRO A 18 -12.72 1.29 5.50
CA PRO A 18 -13.67 0.49 4.74
C PRO A 18 -13.81 1.03 3.30
N PRO A 19 -14.18 0.19 2.32
CA PRO A 19 -14.27 0.58 0.91
C PRO A 19 -15.43 1.54 0.60
N SER A 20 -16.24 1.89 1.59
CA SER A 20 -17.36 2.83 1.44
C SER A 20 -16.90 4.27 1.63
N LEU A 21 -17.39 5.17 0.78
CA LEU A 21 -17.16 6.63 0.87
C LEU A 21 -18.03 7.25 1.99
N GLY A 22 -18.00 6.66 3.18
CA GLY A 22 -18.75 7.13 4.34
C GLY A 22 -17.96 8.10 5.22
N ILE A 23 -18.58 8.53 6.32
CA ILE A 23 -18.00 9.49 7.28
C ILE A 23 -16.65 9.03 7.84
N LEU A 24 -16.44 7.72 8.02
CA LEU A 24 -15.18 7.18 8.53
C LEU A 24 -14.03 7.42 7.55
N MET A 25 -14.26 7.23 6.25
CA MET A 25 -13.27 7.53 5.21
C MET A 25 -12.95 9.04 5.19
N ILE A 26 -13.96 9.90 5.23
CA ILE A 26 -13.75 11.35 5.26
C ILE A 26 -12.95 11.77 6.50
N ASN A 27 -13.25 11.23 7.67
CA ASN A 27 -12.50 11.51 8.89
C ASN A 27 -11.04 11.04 8.80
N ALA A 28 -10.80 9.88 8.18
CA ALA A 28 -9.45 9.39 7.96
C ALA A 28 -8.67 10.32 7.01
N LEU A 29 -9.27 10.72 5.89
CA LEU A 29 -8.64 11.63 4.91
C LEU A 29 -8.40 13.03 5.49
N ALA A 30 -9.31 13.52 6.35
CA ALA A 30 -9.12 14.79 7.06
C ALA A 30 -7.96 14.76 8.07
N ALA A 31 -7.53 13.57 8.50
CA ALA A 31 -6.49 13.39 9.51
C ALA A 31 -5.17 12.85 8.96
N ALA A 32 -5.15 12.35 7.73
CA ALA A 32 -3.97 11.73 7.12
C ALA A 32 -3.11 12.77 6.39
N ASP A 33 -1.82 12.51 6.29
CA ASP A 33 -0.92 13.30 5.44
C ASP A 33 -0.97 12.79 3.99
N GLU A 34 -1.07 11.47 3.82
CA GLU A 34 -1.04 10.82 2.51
C GLU A 34 -2.08 9.70 2.39
N LEU A 35 -2.56 9.49 1.17
CA LEU A 35 -3.40 8.36 0.80
C LEU A 35 -2.60 7.34 -0.01
N LEU A 36 -2.40 6.14 0.54
CA LEU A 36 -1.89 4.98 -0.19
C LEU A 36 -3.07 4.16 -0.73
N THR A 37 -3.14 4.02 -2.06
CA THR A 37 -4.30 3.42 -2.73
C THR A 37 -3.94 2.06 -3.35
N PRO A 38 -4.40 0.93 -2.79
CA PRO A 38 -4.33 -0.36 -3.46
C PRO A 38 -5.39 -0.45 -4.58
N ILE A 39 -4.97 -0.82 -5.78
CA ILE A 39 -5.83 -0.97 -6.96
C ILE A 39 -5.65 -2.36 -7.56
N GLN A 40 -6.76 -3.03 -7.87
CA GLN A 40 -6.74 -4.32 -8.55
C GLN A 40 -6.39 -4.14 -10.03
N CYS A 41 -5.59 -5.08 -10.58
CA CYS A 41 -5.21 -5.09 -11.99
C CYS A 41 -6.37 -5.59 -12.87
N GLU A 42 -7.50 -4.87 -12.86
CA GLU A 42 -8.74 -5.18 -13.56
C GLU A 42 -9.22 -3.99 -14.40
N TYR A 43 -10.19 -4.22 -15.29
CA TYR A 43 -10.66 -3.25 -16.29
C TYR A 43 -11.01 -1.86 -15.73
N PHE A 44 -11.64 -1.80 -14.55
CA PHE A 44 -12.06 -0.54 -13.94
C PHE A 44 -11.00 0.18 -13.09
N ALA A 45 -9.74 -0.24 -13.15
CA ALA A 45 -8.66 0.31 -12.35
C ALA A 45 -8.50 1.83 -12.52
N LEU A 46 -8.43 2.33 -13.75
CA LEU A 46 -8.29 3.75 -14.05
C LEU A 46 -9.50 4.56 -13.61
N GLU A 47 -10.72 4.03 -13.81
CA GLU A 47 -11.95 4.71 -13.33
C GLU A 47 -11.96 4.84 -11.80
N GLY A 48 -11.51 3.78 -11.10
CA GLY A 48 -11.36 3.82 -9.64
C GLY A 48 -10.37 4.90 -9.19
N LEU A 49 -9.22 5.01 -9.87
CA LEU A 49 -8.22 6.02 -9.57
C LEU A 49 -8.72 7.45 -9.83
N VAL A 50 -9.47 7.69 -10.91
CA VAL A 50 -10.08 9.00 -11.16
C VAL A 50 -11.03 9.39 -10.01
N LYS A 51 -11.82 8.45 -9.47
CA LYS A 51 -12.69 8.71 -8.32
C LYS A 51 -11.89 9.06 -7.06
N ILE A 52 -10.76 8.39 -6.85
CA ILE A 52 -9.85 8.68 -5.72
C ILE A 52 -9.23 10.08 -5.84
N VAL A 53 -8.75 10.45 -7.02
CA VAL A 53 -8.20 11.80 -7.26
C VAL A 53 -9.25 12.87 -6.98
N ARG A 54 -10.48 12.71 -7.49
CA ARG A 54 -11.58 13.63 -7.20
C ARG A 54 -11.93 13.72 -5.72
N LEU A 55 -11.85 12.60 -5.00
CA LEU A 55 -12.09 12.59 -3.55
C LEU A 55 -11.02 13.41 -2.81
N ILE A 56 -9.75 13.29 -3.18
CA ILE A 56 -8.68 14.12 -2.63
C ILE A 56 -8.95 15.60 -2.91
N GLU A 57 -9.28 15.97 -4.16
CA GLU A 57 -9.64 17.33 -4.55
C GLU A 57 -10.80 17.88 -3.69
N GLN A 58 -11.86 17.11 -3.47
CA GLN A 58 -12.98 17.49 -2.61
C GLN A 58 -12.57 17.75 -1.16
N VAL A 59 -11.67 16.95 -0.60
CA VAL A 59 -11.16 17.15 0.76
C VAL A 59 -10.32 18.42 0.85
N LEU A 60 -9.46 18.67 -0.14
CA LEU A 60 -8.67 19.90 -0.25
C LEU A 60 -9.56 21.13 -0.38
N ASP A 61 -10.52 21.14 -1.31
CA ASP A 61 -11.43 22.23 -1.59
C ASP A 61 -12.33 22.56 -0.40
N SER A 62 -12.71 21.57 0.40
CA SER A 62 -13.50 21.77 1.61
C SER A 62 -12.73 22.42 2.76
N GLY A 63 -11.40 22.53 2.66
CA GLY A 63 -10.54 22.99 3.75
C GLY A 63 -10.43 21.99 4.92
N ALA A 64 -10.98 20.78 4.79
CA ALA A 64 -10.91 19.77 5.85
C ALA A 64 -9.47 19.26 6.07
N ASN A 65 -8.67 19.22 5.00
CA ASN A 65 -7.25 18.90 5.05
C ASN A 65 -6.55 19.49 3.82
N GLU A 66 -5.84 20.58 4.00
CA GLU A 66 -5.17 21.31 2.91
C GLU A 66 -3.85 20.65 2.44
N ARG A 67 -3.40 19.59 3.13
CA ARG A 67 -2.11 18.93 2.86
C ARG A 67 -2.23 17.50 2.36
N LEU A 68 -3.46 17.00 2.22
CA LEU A 68 -3.67 15.62 1.79
C LEU A 68 -3.10 15.38 0.39
N GLU A 69 -2.24 14.39 0.26
CA GLU A 69 -1.64 14.01 -1.01
C GLU A 69 -1.94 12.56 -1.39
N LEU A 70 -1.85 12.26 -2.70
CA LEU A 70 -1.81 10.88 -3.19
C LEU A 70 -0.37 10.37 -3.02
N GLY A 71 -0.10 9.71 -1.89
CA GLY A 71 1.24 9.21 -1.53
C GLY A 71 1.69 8.01 -2.36
N GLY A 72 0.73 7.25 -2.93
CA GLY A 72 1.11 6.17 -3.82
C GLY A 72 -0.03 5.26 -4.28
N ILE A 73 0.24 4.53 -5.36
CA ILE A 73 -0.67 3.54 -5.94
C ILE A 73 0.03 2.18 -5.94
N VAL A 74 -0.58 1.20 -5.28
CA VAL A 74 -0.09 -0.19 -5.23
C VAL A 74 -0.96 -1.07 -6.11
N MET A 75 -0.37 -1.63 -7.17
CA MET A 75 -1.08 -2.57 -8.05
C MET A 75 -1.20 -3.93 -7.37
N THR A 76 -2.43 -4.44 -7.26
CA THR A 76 -2.74 -5.69 -6.57
C THR A 76 -3.49 -6.67 -7.47
N MET A 77 -3.65 -7.91 -7.01
CA MET A 77 -4.35 -8.98 -7.74
C MET A 77 -3.80 -9.20 -9.15
N PHE A 78 -2.51 -8.96 -9.33
CA PHE A 78 -1.83 -9.11 -10.61
C PHE A 78 -1.75 -10.59 -11.02
N ASP A 79 -2.23 -10.91 -12.21
CA ASP A 79 -2.08 -12.23 -12.82
C ASP A 79 -1.19 -12.12 -14.08
N SER A 80 0.04 -12.60 -13.98
CA SER A 80 1.02 -12.53 -15.08
C SER A 80 0.62 -13.31 -16.32
N ARG A 81 -0.36 -14.22 -16.21
CA ARG A 81 -0.86 -15.03 -17.33
C ARG A 81 -1.86 -14.27 -18.20
N THR A 82 -2.34 -13.10 -17.75
CA THR A 82 -3.34 -12.32 -18.46
C THR A 82 -2.73 -11.05 -19.07
N ASN A 83 -3.03 -10.81 -20.34
CA ASN A 83 -2.65 -9.57 -21.00
C ASN A 83 -3.32 -8.35 -20.36
N LEU A 84 -4.56 -8.52 -19.86
CA LEU A 84 -5.31 -7.47 -19.20
C LEU A 84 -4.54 -6.91 -18.00
N SER A 85 -4.08 -7.77 -17.08
CA SER A 85 -3.33 -7.30 -15.90
C SER A 85 -2.05 -6.54 -16.29
N GLN A 86 -1.33 -7.02 -17.30
CA GLN A 86 -0.11 -6.36 -17.80
C GLN A 86 -0.44 -4.99 -18.41
N GLN A 87 -1.49 -4.90 -19.22
CA GLN A 87 -1.93 -3.66 -19.85
C GLN A 87 -2.40 -2.65 -18.80
N VAL A 88 -3.20 -3.06 -17.82
CA VAL A 88 -3.67 -2.18 -16.73
C VAL A 88 -2.49 -1.60 -15.96
N VAL A 89 -1.49 -2.41 -15.60
CA VAL A 89 -0.28 -1.91 -14.92
C VAL A 89 0.46 -0.89 -15.80
N ALA A 90 0.62 -1.16 -17.09
CA ALA A 90 1.28 -0.25 -18.03
C ALA A 90 0.52 1.08 -18.15
N ASP A 91 -0.81 1.02 -18.28
CA ASP A 91 -1.67 2.20 -18.41
C ASP A 91 -1.67 3.05 -17.14
N VAL A 92 -1.76 2.43 -15.96
CA VAL A 92 -1.69 3.15 -14.69
C VAL A 92 -0.32 3.81 -14.51
N ARG A 93 0.78 3.11 -14.81
CA ARG A 93 2.12 3.69 -14.76
C ARG A 93 2.30 4.85 -15.73
N LYS A 94 1.75 4.75 -16.93
CA LYS A 94 1.78 5.82 -17.93
C LYS A 94 1.09 7.10 -17.45
N HIS A 95 -0.03 6.98 -16.71
CA HIS A 95 -0.82 8.14 -16.26
C HIS A 95 -0.33 8.72 -14.93
N PHE A 96 0.14 7.89 -14.01
CA PHE A 96 0.48 8.32 -12.65
C PHE A 96 1.99 8.32 -12.34
N GLY A 97 2.81 7.80 -13.27
CA GLY A 97 4.27 7.87 -13.19
C GLY A 97 4.84 7.33 -11.88
N GLU A 98 5.68 8.14 -11.24
CA GLU A 98 6.40 7.78 -10.01
C GLU A 98 5.50 7.53 -8.80
N ARG A 99 4.23 7.96 -8.85
CA ARG A 99 3.25 7.65 -7.80
C ARG A 99 2.90 6.16 -7.74
N VAL A 100 3.11 5.41 -8.82
CA VAL A 100 2.87 3.96 -8.85
C VAL A 100 4.07 3.24 -8.26
N TYR A 101 3.82 2.36 -7.30
CA TYR A 101 4.86 1.51 -6.74
C TYR A 101 5.39 0.54 -7.81
N GLU A 102 6.70 0.31 -7.80
CA GLU A 102 7.31 -0.69 -8.68
C GLU A 102 6.86 -2.10 -8.31
N THR A 103 6.70 -2.33 -7.01
CA THR A 103 6.20 -3.59 -6.46
C THR A 103 4.74 -3.81 -6.81
N VAL A 104 4.45 -4.98 -7.38
CA VAL A 104 3.11 -5.44 -7.72
C VAL A 104 2.74 -6.65 -6.89
N ILE A 105 1.56 -6.64 -6.25
CA ILE A 105 1.10 -7.76 -5.42
C ILE A 105 0.38 -8.78 -6.29
N PRO A 106 0.88 -10.03 -6.39
CA PRO A 106 0.28 -11.05 -7.23
C PRO A 106 -1.06 -11.55 -6.67
N ARG A 107 -1.94 -12.00 -7.56
CA ARG A 107 -3.11 -12.80 -7.19
C ARG A 107 -2.63 -14.10 -6.52
N SER A 108 -3.13 -14.39 -5.33
CA SER A 108 -2.70 -15.56 -4.57
C SER A 108 -3.82 -16.11 -3.69
N VAL A 109 -4.10 -17.39 -3.83
CA VAL A 109 -5.06 -18.11 -2.97
C VAL A 109 -4.58 -18.08 -1.51
N ARG A 110 -3.27 -18.16 -1.27
CA ARG A 110 -2.70 -18.10 0.07
C ARG A 110 -2.99 -16.79 0.81
N LEU A 111 -3.09 -15.66 0.07
CA LEU A 111 -3.53 -14.38 0.65
C LEU A 111 -4.98 -14.42 1.13
N SER A 112 -5.84 -15.12 0.42
CA SER A 112 -7.26 -15.28 0.80
C SER A 112 -7.45 -16.28 1.93
N GLU A 113 -6.58 -17.27 2.05
CA GLU A 113 -6.62 -18.30 3.11
C GLU A 113 -6.09 -17.78 4.45
N ALA A 114 -5.00 -17.01 4.43
CA ALA A 114 -4.28 -16.59 5.64
C ALA A 114 -5.19 -15.97 6.73
N PRO A 115 -6.15 -15.07 6.41
CA PRO A 115 -7.06 -14.51 7.41
C PRO A 115 -7.95 -15.56 8.09
N SER A 116 -8.33 -16.64 7.39
CA SER A 116 -9.12 -17.74 7.98
C SER A 116 -8.38 -18.47 9.08
N PHE A 117 -7.04 -18.35 9.11
CA PHE A 117 -6.18 -18.91 10.16
C PHE A 117 -5.72 -17.85 11.17
N GLY A 118 -6.24 -16.63 11.09
CA GLY A 118 -5.83 -15.51 11.94
C GLY A 118 -4.35 -15.12 11.75
N LYS A 119 -3.78 -15.38 10.57
CA LYS A 119 -2.37 -15.15 10.27
C LYS A 119 -2.18 -14.15 9.14
N SER A 120 -1.08 -13.42 9.19
CA SER A 120 -0.57 -12.68 8.05
C SER A 120 -0.01 -13.62 6.99
N ILE A 121 0.11 -13.15 5.73
CA ILE A 121 0.78 -13.93 4.68
C ILE A 121 2.25 -14.20 5.03
N LEU A 122 2.86 -13.31 5.82
CA LEU A 122 4.26 -13.45 6.24
C LEU A 122 4.48 -14.61 7.20
N GLU A 123 3.42 -14.99 7.95
CA GLU A 123 3.41 -16.13 8.88
C GLU A 123 2.86 -17.39 8.21
N TYR A 124 1.79 -17.23 7.40
CA TYR A 124 1.07 -18.35 6.80
C TYR A 124 1.84 -19.02 5.65
N ALA A 125 2.51 -18.23 4.81
CA ALA A 125 3.27 -18.71 3.66
C ALA A 125 4.50 -17.82 3.41
N SER A 126 5.41 -17.77 4.38
CA SER A 126 6.52 -16.80 4.46
C SER A 126 7.46 -16.79 3.26
N SER A 127 7.70 -17.95 2.62
CA SER A 127 8.56 -18.08 1.44
C SER A 127 7.82 -17.90 0.12
N GLY A 128 6.48 -17.77 0.16
CA GLY A 128 5.65 -17.68 -1.05
C GLY A 128 5.80 -16.34 -1.79
N PRO A 129 5.44 -16.30 -3.10
CA PRO A 129 5.58 -15.09 -3.91
C PRO A 129 4.84 -13.88 -3.34
N ALA A 130 3.66 -14.10 -2.75
CA ALA A 130 2.88 -13.03 -2.14
C ALA A 130 3.57 -12.43 -0.92
N ALA A 131 4.15 -13.25 -0.03
CA ALA A 131 4.91 -12.78 1.13
C ALA A 131 6.16 -12.02 0.70
N GLN A 132 6.85 -12.49 -0.34
CA GLN A 132 8.01 -11.79 -0.91
C GLN A 132 7.60 -10.42 -1.49
N ALA A 133 6.46 -10.34 -2.20
CA ALA A 133 5.94 -9.10 -2.75
C ALA A 133 5.60 -8.09 -1.63
N TYR A 134 4.94 -8.53 -0.54
CA TYR A 134 4.67 -7.64 0.59
C TYR A 134 5.94 -7.16 1.29
N ARG A 135 6.97 -7.99 1.41
CA ARG A 135 8.27 -7.55 1.93
C ARG A 135 8.96 -6.55 0.99
N ALA A 136 8.83 -6.74 -0.32
CA ALA A 136 9.35 -5.81 -1.31
C ALA A 136 8.61 -4.47 -1.24
N LEU A 137 7.26 -4.50 -1.14
CA LEU A 137 6.44 -3.31 -0.95
C LEU A 137 6.83 -2.55 0.31
N ALA A 138 7.02 -3.24 1.43
CA ALA A 138 7.44 -2.60 2.68
C ALA A 138 8.81 -1.91 2.53
N ARG A 139 9.79 -2.56 1.89
CA ARG A 139 11.09 -1.94 1.61
C ARG A 139 10.98 -0.73 0.69
N GLU A 140 10.15 -0.81 -0.35
CA GLU A 140 9.90 0.30 -1.27
C GLU A 140 9.22 1.47 -0.55
N PHE A 141 8.21 1.18 0.29
CA PHE A 141 7.55 2.18 1.13
C PHE A 141 8.55 2.89 2.04
N MET A 142 9.37 2.14 2.77
CA MET A 142 10.40 2.71 3.65
C MET A 142 11.43 3.56 2.88
N LYS A 143 11.79 3.17 1.66
CA LYS A 143 12.69 3.96 0.80
C LYS A 143 12.05 5.28 0.37
N ARG A 144 10.72 5.32 0.14
CA ARG A 144 10.00 6.52 -0.29
C ARG A 144 9.74 7.50 0.86
N HIS A 145 9.41 6.98 2.05
CA HIS A 145 8.91 7.77 3.19
C HIS A 145 9.79 7.69 4.43
N GLY A 146 10.69 6.72 4.50
CA GLY A 146 11.55 6.51 5.66
C GLY A 146 12.73 7.46 5.74
N SER A 147 13.22 7.71 6.96
CA SER A 147 14.49 8.38 7.18
C SER A 147 15.66 7.52 6.65
N PRO A 148 16.76 8.11 6.15
CA PRO A 148 17.96 7.38 5.75
C PRO A 148 18.52 6.42 6.82
N ALA A 149 18.31 6.71 8.11
CA ALA A 149 18.70 5.85 9.22
C ALA A 149 17.87 4.55 9.25
N THR A 150 16.55 4.65 9.12
CA THR A 150 15.61 3.51 9.13
C THR A 150 15.84 2.57 7.95
N VAL A 151 16.18 3.10 6.77
CA VAL A 151 16.48 2.30 5.57
C VAL A 151 17.76 1.47 5.73
N ARG A 152 18.78 1.98 6.45
CA ARG A 152 20.03 1.26 6.71
C ARG A 152 19.84 0.05 7.63
N GLU A 153 19.01 0.16 8.66
CA GLU A 153 18.73 -0.96 9.58
C GLU A 153 18.07 -2.14 8.87
N LEU A 154 17.12 -1.88 7.95
CA LEU A 154 16.44 -2.92 7.18
C LEU A 154 17.36 -3.65 6.19
N SER A 155 18.44 -3.01 5.74
CA SER A 155 19.40 -3.60 4.82
C SER A 155 20.43 -4.49 5.51
N HIS A 156 20.54 -4.41 6.84
CA HIS A 156 21.54 -5.13 7.66
C HIS A 156 20.96 -6.28 8.48
N THR A 157 19.67 -6.61 8.35
CA THR A 157 19.12 -7.80 9.03
C THR A 157 19.64 -9.04 8.31
N PRO A 158 20.58 -9.82 8.90
CA PRO A 158 21.07 -11.03 8.28
C PRO A 158 19.92 -12.03 8.19
N ALA A 159 19.83 -12.71 7.05
CA ALA A 159 18.96 -13.86 6.91
C ALA A 159 19.33 -14.83 8.06
N SER A 160 18.37 -15.08 8.96
CA SER A 160 18.55 -16.01 10.06
C SER A 160 19.04 -17.34 9.50
N GLU A 161 20.26 -17.71 9.82
CA GLU A 161 20.81 -19.05 9.59
C GLU A 161 19.85 -20.06 10.19
N ASN A 162 19.24 -20.87 9.33
CA ASN A 162 18.70 -22.16 9.72
C ASN A 162 19.87 -23.01 10.24
N ARG A 163 20.05 -23.05 11.55
CA ARG A 163 20.80 -24.16 12.17
C ARG A 163 19.78 -25.25 12.45
N GLU A 164 19.82 -26.24 11.57
CA GLU A 164 19.39 -27.60 11.87
C GLU A 164 20.25 -28.12 13.01
N THR A 165 19.64 -28.60 14.06
CA THR A 165 20.06 -29.75 14.90
C THR A 165 18.83 -30.40 15.48
#